data_b116c2d98f80e4008d33c4f1d27098a4
#
_entry.id   b116c2d98f80e4008d33c4f1d27098a4
#
_cell.length_a   1.000
_cell.length_b   1.000
_cell.length_c   1.000
_cell.angle_alpha   90.00
_cell.angle_beta   90.00
_cell.angle_gamma   90.00
#
_symmetry.space_group_name_H-M   'P 1'
#
loop_
_entity.id
_entity.type
_entity.pdbx_description
1 polymer ?
#
loop_
_entity_poly.entity_id
_entity_poly.type
_entity_poly.pdbx_seq_one_letter_code
_entity_poly.pdbx_strand_id
1 'polypeptide(L)'
;MTIKQTIDRRSFLRKSALAGGALAGGALAAPAVLAQAPIVIKMQTSWGAANIWDEFAKDYATRVGEMSGGRLQVDVLPAGAVVAAFQVLDAVNDGVLDAAHSVPVYWYGKNKAASLFGTGPVFGGSATTMLSWFYAGGGQALYDEL
;
A
#
# COMPACT_ATOMS: atom_id res chain seq x y z
N MET A 1 69.50 35.87 -18.42
CA MET A 1 68.76 36.88 -17.60
C MET A 1 67.42 36.28 -17.16
N THR A 2 67.41 35.68 -15.94
CA THR A 2 66.29 34.90 -15.48
C THR A 2 65.42 35.75 -14.55
N ILE A 3 64.23 36.12 -14.99
CA ILE A 3 63.30 36.92 -14.23
C ILE A 3 62.60 35.99 -13.24
N LYS A 4 62.94 36.04 -11.95
CA LYS A 4 62.17 35.42 -10.87
C LYS A 4 60.88 36.20 -10.67
N GLN A 5 59.77 35.66 -11.13
CA GLN A 5 58.44 36.13 -10.72
C GLN A 5 58.18 35.76 -9.27
N THR A 6 58.29 36.72 -8.37
CA THR A 6 57.79 36.62 -6.99
C THR A 6 56.27 36.66 -7.00
N ILE A 7 55.64 35.53 -6.69
CA ILE A 7 54.18 35.48 -6.49
C ILE A 7 53.88 36.16 -5.18
N ASP A 8 53.30 37.35 -5.23
CA ASP A 8 52.87 38.08 -4.06
C ASP A 8 51.63 37.39 -3.43
N ARG A 9 51.65 37.21 -2.11
CA ARG A 9 50.57 36.56 -1.35
C ARG A 9 49.22 37.20 -1.60
N ARG A 10 49.14 38.51 -1.84
CA ARG A 10 47.92 39.20 -2.18
C ARG A 10 47.34 38.82 -3.54
N SER A 11 48.20 38.61 -4.52
CA SER A 11 47.80 38.21 -5.88
C SER A 11 47.30 36.76 -5.89
N PHE A 12 47.89 35.90 -5.05
CA PHE A 12 47.44 34.49 -4.89
C PHE A 12 46.05 34.42 -4.24
N LEU A 13 45.81 35.18 -3.17
CA LEU A 13 44.52 35.23 -2.48
C LEU A 13 43.38 35.83 -3.34
N ARG A 14 43.72 36.81 -4.18
CA ARG A 14 42.74 37.37 -5.13
C ARG A 14 42.37 36.37 -6.22
N LYS A 15 43.31 35.61 -6.72
CA LYS A 15 43.08 34.57 -7.75
C LYS A 15 42.32 33.37 -7.20
N SER A 16 42.57 32.97 -5.94
CA SER A 16 41.83 31.89 -5.27
C SER A 16 40.39 32.31 -4.92
N ALA A 17 40.17 33.57 -4.57
CA ALA A 17 38.81 34.07 -4.32
C ALA A 17 37.94 34.10 -5.61
N LEU A 18 38.55 34.42 -6.76
CA LEU A 18 37.86 34.37 -8.05
C LEU A 18 37.62 32.95 -8.56
N ALA A 19 38.53 32.01 -8.27
CA ALA A 19 38.34 30.59 -8.63
C ALA A 19 37.36 29.86 -7.71
N GLY A 20 37.31 30.25 -6.41
CA GLY A 20 36.35 29.71 -5.43
C GLY A 20 34.91 30.19 -5.65
N GLY A 21 34.75 31.42 -6.17
CA GLY A 21 33.43 31.97 -6.46
C GLY A 21 32.71 31.33 -7.65
N ALA A 22 33.46 30.75 -8.61
CA ALA A 22 32.86 30.07 -9.76
C ALA A 22 32.38 28.65 -9.45
N LEU A 23 32.87 28.02 -8.36
CA LEU A 23 32.44 26.69 -7.92
C LEU A 23 31.29 26.72 -6.93
N ALA A 24 31.04 27.87 -6.29
CA ALA A 24 29.92 28.03 -5.35
C ALA A 24 28.57 28.31 -6.03
N GLY A 25 28.56 28.59 -7.35
CA GLY A 25 27.35 28.81 -8.13
C GLY A 25 26.77 27.56 -8.79
N GLY A 26 27.43 26.40 -8.69
CA GLY A 26 26.83 25.11 -8.99
C GLY A 26 25.98 24.67 -7.78
N ALA A 27 24.80 25.27 -7.63
CA ALA A 27 23.79 24.67 -6.82
C ALA A 27 23.68 23.22 -7.31
N LEU A 28 24.09 22.26 -6.47
CA LEU A 28 23.69 20.87 -6.61
C LEU A 28 22.16 20.93 -6.57
N ALA A 29 21.55 21.04 -7.75
CA ALA A 29 20.15 20.77 -7.92
C ALA A 29 20.01 19.29 -7.56
N ALA A 30 19.87 19.02 -6.27
CA ALA A 30 19.39 17.71 -5.83
C ALA A 30 18.14 17.47 -6.67
N PRO A 31 18.04 16.33 -7.37
CA PRO A 31 16.83 16.04 -8.11
C PRO A 31 15.70 16.22 -7.12
N ALA A 32 14.79 17.17 -7.40
CA ALA A 32 13.57 17.31 -6.62
C ALA A 32 12.89 15.96 -6.76
N VAL A 33 13.00 15.12 -5.74
CA VAL A 33 12.16 13.93 -5.62
C VAL A 33 10.76 14.51 -5.51
N LEU A 34 10.09 14.58 -6.66
CA LEU A 34 8.67 14.86 -6.69
C LEU A 34 8.05 13.69 -5.93
N ALA A 35 7.81 13.90 -4.65
CA ALA A 35 7.04 13.00 -3.83
C ALA A 35 5.67 12.91 -4.51
N GLN A 36 5.45 11.83 -5.27
CA GLN A 36 4.14 11.56 -5.81
C GLN A 36 3.17 11.47 -4.65
N ALA A 37 2.04 12.14 -4.76
CA ALA A 37 0.99 12.01 -3.76
C ALA A 37 0.67 10.52 -3.55
N PRO A 38 0.45 10.07 -2.32
CA PRO A 38 0.14 8.68 -2.06
C PRO A 38 -1.15 8.28 -2.79
N ILE A 39 -1.18 7.04 -3.27
CA ILE A 39 -2.39 6.43 -3.79
C ILE A 39 -3.20 5.99 -2.57
N VAL A 40 -4.38 6.56 -2.41
CA VAL A 40 -5.29 6.22 -1.31
C VAL A 40 -6.30 5.19 -1.80
N ILE A 41 -6.36 4.03 -1.13
CA ILE A 41 -7.29 2.93 -1.38
C ILE A 41 -8.37 2.99 -0.30
N LYS A 42 -9.59 3.31 -0.67
CA LYS A 42 -10.74 3.31 0.22
C LYS A 42 -11.28 1.89 0.38
N MET A 43 -11.02 1.27 1.53
CA MET A 43 -11.43 -0.10 1.84
C MET A 43 -12.45 -0.12 2.96
N GLN A 44 -13.63 -0.70 2.73
CA GLN A 44 -14.59 -0.93 3.80
C GLN A 44 -14.58 -2.39 4.26
N THR A 45 -14.61 -2.58 5.57
CA THR A 45 -14.77 -3.91 6.17
C THR A 45 -16.24 -4.26 6.34
N SER A 46 -16.55 -5.56 6.38
CA SER A 46 -17.89 -6.05 6.74
C SER A 46 -18.08 -6.19 8.26
N TRP A 47 -17.16 -5.65 9.04
CA TRP A 47 -17.10 -5.80 10.52
C TRP A 47 -17.31 -4.46 11.21
N GLY A 48 -17.87 -4.48 12.42
CA GLY A 48 -17.94 -3.29 13.26
C GLY A 48 -16.55 -2.87 13.76
N ALA A 49 -16.37 -1.59 14.08
CA ALA A 49 -15.10 -0.96 14.45
C ALA A 49 -14.37 -1.59 15.65
N ALA A 50 -15.04 -2.33 16.52
CA ALA A 50 -14.44 -3.02 17.68
C ALA A 50 -14.25 -4.54 17.43
N ASN A 51 -14.40 -4.99 16.19
CA ASN A 51 -14.29 -6.40 15.84
C ASN A 51 -12.84 -6.74 15.51
N ILE A 52 -12.36 -7.92 15.92
CA ILE A 52 -10.98 -8.37 15.65
C ILE A 52 -10.64 -8.41 14.14
N TRP A 53 -11.61 -8.70 13.29
CA TRP A 53 -11.42 -8.71 11.85
C TRP A 53 -11.20 -7.30 11.27
N ASP A 54 -11.79 -6.29 11.89
CA ASP A 54 -11.54 -4.89 11.56
C ASP A 54 -10.12 -4.48 11.97
N GLU A 55 -9.65 -4.95 13.13
CA GLU A 55 -8.25 -4.74 13.57
C GLU A 55 -7.24 -5.42 12.62
N PHE A 56 -7.53 -6.61 12.11
CA PHE A 56 -6.68 -7.26 11.11
C PHE A 56 -6.62 -6.48 9.80
N ALA A 57 -7.73 -5.87 9.39
CA ALA A 57 -7.73 -5.00 8.21
C ALA A 57 -6.87 -3.74 8.43
N LYS A 58 -6.88 -3.16 9.62
CA LYS A 58 -6.03 -2.02 9.99
C LYS A 58 -4.55 -2.40 10.07
N ASP A 59 -4.21 -3.58 10.61
CA ASP A 59 -2.85 -4.10 10.61
C ASP A 59 -2.34 -4.30 9.17
N TYR A 60 -3.17 -4.88 8.30
CA TYR A 60 -2.88 -4.99 6.88
C TYR A 60 -2.61 -3.60 6.24
N ALA A 61 -3.47 -2.62 6.50
CA ALA A 61 -3.32 -1.26 5.98
C ALA A 61 -2.00 -0.62 6.41
N THR A 62 -1.64 -0.78 7.69
CA THR A 62 -0.38 -0.29 8.26
C THR A 62 0.82 -0.92 7.54
N ARG A 63 0.83 -2.24 7.38
CA ARG A 63 1.92 -2.97 6.70
C ARG A 63 2.06 -2.57 5.25
N VAL A 64 0.96 -2.40 4.53
CA VAL A 64 0.97 -1.91 3.14
C VAL A 64 1.59 -0.51 3.06
N GLY A 65 1.24 0.38 3.97
CA GLY A 65 1.83 1.71 4.09
C GLY A 65 3.35 1.65 4.30
N GLU A 66 3.80 0.87 5.26
CA GLU A 66 5.21 0.69 5.58
C GLU A 66 5.99 0.06 4.40
N MET A 67 5.51 -1.04 3.84
CA MET A 67 6.15 -1.76 2.74
C MET A 67 6.24 -0.93 1.46
N SER A 68 5.28 -0.03 1.23
CA SER A 68 5.28 0.86 0.07
C SER A 68 6.09 2.14 0.28
N GLY A 69 6.67 2.35 1.48
CA GLY A 69 7.31 3.60 1.85
C GLY A 69 6.33 4.78 1.83
N GLY A 70 5.07 4.56 2.19
CA GLY A 70 4.01 5.55 2.23
C GLY A 70 3.37 5.87 0.87
N ARG A 71 3.76 5.19 -0.20
CA ARG A 71 3.16 5.41 -1.54
C ARG A 71 1.75 4.87 -1.66
N LEU A 72 1.41 3.82 -0.91
CA LEU A 72 0.07 3.27 -0.80
C LEU A 72 -0.45 3.56 0.61
N GLN A 73 -1.66 4.08 0.69
CA GLN A 73 -2.37 4.28 1.94
C GLN A 73 -3.73 3.61 1.82
N VAL A 74 -4.07 2.75 2.77
CA VAL A 74 -5.38 2.10 2.82
C VAL A 74 -6.20 2.76 3.91
N ASP A 75 -7.27 3.43 3.51
CA ASP A 75 -8.25 4.03 4.42
C ASP A 75 -9.30 2.97 4.79
N VAL A 76 -9.19 2.44 6.01
CA VAL A 76 -10.03 1.34 6.50
C VAL A 76 -11.27 1.90 7.17
N LEU A 77 -12.42 1.61 6.60
CA LEU A 77 -13.74 2.04 7.05
C LEU A 77 -14.50 0.86 7.66
N PRO A 78 -15.13 1.01 8.82
CA PRO A 78 -15.94 -0.06 9.42
C PRO A 78 -17.25 -0.26 8.64
N ALA A 79 -17.90 -1.40 8.88
CA ALA A 79 -19.22 -1.71 8.33
C ALA A 79 -20.23 -0.59 8.58
N GLY A 80 -20.95 -0.20 7.53
CA GLY A 80 -21.96 0.85 7.59
C GLY A 80 -21.43 2.28 7.36
N ALA A 81 -20.11 2.46 7.20
CA ALA A 81 -19.54 3.78 6.95
C ALA A 81 -19.92 4.33 5.56
N VAL A 82 -19.96 3.47 4.55
CA VAL A 82 -20.38 3.81 3.18
C VAL A 82 -21.60 2.99 2.80
N VAL A 83 -21.53 1.66 2.92
CA VAL A 83 -22.62 0.72 2.61
C VAL A 83 -22.80 -0.29 3.75
N ALA A 84 -23.95 -0.98 3.78
CA ALA A 84 -24.16 -2.06 4.73
C ALA A 84 -23.17 -3.22 4.51
N ALA A 85 -22.90 -4.01 5.56
CA ALA A 85 -21.88 -5.06 5.59
C ALA A 85 -21.96 -6.06 4.42
N PHE A 86 -23.17 -6.42 3.98
CA PHE A 86 -23.39 -7.38 2.90
C PHE A 86 -23.37 -6.77 1.49
N GLN A 87 -23.24 -5.45 1.39
CA GLN A 87 -23.26 -4.70 0.12
C GLN A 87 -21.85 -4.29 -0.35
N VAL A 88 -20.82 -4.63 0.40
CA VAL A 88 -19.44 -4.19 0.08
C VAL A 88 -18.96 -4.74 -1.26
N LEU A 89 -19.37 -5.96 -1.66
CA LEU A 89 -19.02 -6.53 -2.96
C LEU A 89 -19.60 -5.68 -4.10
N ASP A 90 -20.85 -5.29 -4.01
CA ASP A 90 -21.50 -4.44 -5.01
C ASP A 90 -20.84 -3.07 -5.05
N ALA A 91 -20.56 -2.49 -3.89
CA ALA A 91 -19.92 -1.19 -3.82
C ALA A 91 -18.51 -1.16 -4.45
N VAL A 92 -17.75 -2.25 -4.34
CA VAL A 92 -16.45 -2.38 -5.03
C VAL A 92 -16.66 -2.57 -6.53
N ASN A 93 -17.60 -3.43 -6.94
CA ASN A 93 -17.92 -3.65 -8.35
C ASN A 93 -18.39 -2.36 -9.05
N ASP A 94 -19.13 -1.54 -8.34
CA ASP A 94 -19.69 -0.28 -8.86
C ASP A 94 -18.69 0.90 -8.74
N GLY A 95 -17.49 0.67 -8.18
CA GLY A 95 -16.44 1.69 -8.03
C GLY A 95 -16.73 2.73 -6.93
N VAL A 96 -17.66 2.45 -6.01
CA VAL A 96 -17.93 3.30 -4.84
C VAL A 96 -16.85 3.14 -3.78
N LEU A 97 -16.30 1.93 -3.68
CA LEU A 97 -15.15 1.55 -2.87
C LEU A 97 -14.07 0.97 -3.79
N ASP A 98 -12.81 1.15 -3.40
CA ASP A 98 -11.67 0.58 -4.13
C ASP A 98 -11.39 -0.87 -3.72
N ALA A 99 -11.72 -1.22 -2.46
CA ALA A 99 -11.50 -2.55 -1.88
C ALA A 99 -12.51 -2.86 -0.77
N ALA A 100 -12.62 -4.14 -0.44
CA ALA A 100 -13.39 -4.61 0.70
C ALA A 100 -12.65 -5.71 1.47
N HIS A 101 -12.83 -5.74 2.78
CA HIS A 101 -12.46 -6.86 3.64
C HIS A 101 -13.73 -7.55 4.13
N SER A 102 -14.03 -8.73 3.54
CA SER A 102 -15.28 -9.45 3.73
C SER A 102 -15.06 -10.96 3.62
N VAL A 103 -16.13 -11.74 3.68
CA VAL A 103 -16.09 -13.20 3.49
C VAL A 103 -17.08 -13.63 2.42
N PRO A 104 -16.74 -14.65 1.61
CA PRO A 104 -17.60 -15.10 0.51
C PRO A 104 -18.99 -15.58 0.93
N VAL A 105 -19.17 -16.04 2.17
CA VAL A 105 -20.47 -16.48 2.67
C VAL A 105 -21.55 -15.37 2.62
N TYR A 106 -21.13 -14.11 2.67
CA TYR A 106 -22.06 -12.98 2.57
C TYR A 106 -22.64 -12.81 1.17
N TRP A 107 -22.11 -13.51 0.17
CA TRP A 107 -22.57 -13.49 -1.21
C TRP A 107 -23.48 -14.67 -1.56
N TYR A 108 -23.93 -15.45 -0.56
CA TYR A 108 -24.84 -16.58 -0.74
C TYR A 108 -26.07 -16.24 -1.59
N GLY A 109 -26.61 -15.04 -1.44
CA GLY A 109 -27.75 -14.57 -2.23
C GLY A 109 -27.46 -14.38 -3.72
N LYS A 110 -26.19 -14.20 -4.08
CA LYS A 110 -25.72 -14.03 -5.47
C LYS A 110 -25.27 -15.37 -6.05
N ASN A 111 -24.43 -16.07 -5.33
CA ASN A 111 -23.94 -17.39 -5.69
C ASN A 111 -23.87 -18.29 -4.43
N LYS A 112 -24.69 -19.34 -4.40
CA LYS A 112 -24.75 -20.25 -3.26
C LYS A 112 -23.42 -20.98 -3.02
N ALA A 113 -22.62 -21.24 -4.07
CA ALA A 113 -21.32 -21.88 -3.95
C ALA A 113 -20.31 -20.99 -3.19
N ALA A 114 -20.45 -19.66 -3.20
CA ALA A 114 -19.56 -18.77 -2.47
C ALA A 114 -19.51 -19.08 -0.96
N SER A 115 -20.61 -19.58 -0.38
CA SER A 115 -20.65 -19.92 1.04
C SER A 115 -19.74 -21.11 1.40
N LEU A 116 -19.39 -21.97 0.46
CA LEU A 116 -18.50 -23.11 0.69
C LEU A 116 -17.04 -22.67 0.90
N PHE A 117 -16.69 -21.49 0.45
CA PHE A 117 -15.34 -20.91 0.56
C PHE A 117 -15.17 -19.96 1.76
N GLY A 118 -16.26 -19.50 2.34
CA GLY A 118 -16.23 -18.54 3.45
C GLY A 118 -16.26 -19.16 4.84
N THR A 119 -16.88 -20.31 4.97
CA THR A 119 -16.95 -21.10 6.19
C THR A 119 -16.64 -22.54 5.83
N GLY A 120 -15.70 -23.15 6.53
CA GLY A 120 -15.32 -24.55 6.26
C GLY A 120 -16.51 -25.49 6.24
N PRO A 121 -16.42 -26.61 5.53
CA PRO A 121 -17.49 -27.58 5.43
C PRO A 121 -17.89 -28.09 6.81
N VAL A 122 -19.17 -28.26 7.01
CA VAL A 122 -19.82 -28.71 8.27
C VAL A 122 -19.28 -30.05 8.79
N PHE A 123 -18.53 -30.78 7.98
CA PHE A 123 -18.01 -32.12 8.27
C PHE A 123 -16.61 -32.15 8.92
N GLY A 124 -16.23 -31.11 9.64
CA GLY A 124 -15.17 -31.20 10.64
C GLY A 124 -13.76 -30.92 10.15
N GLY A 125 -13.58 -30.12 9.10
CA GLY A 125 -12.25 -29.60 8.74
C GLY A 125 -11.81 -28.49 9.69
N SER A 126 -10.56 -28.53 10.17
CA SER A 126 -9.94 -27.39 10.85
C SER A 126 -9.65 -26.25 9.86
N ALA A 127 -9.39 -25.05 10.37
CA ALA A 127 -8.95 -23.94 9.54
C ALA A 127 -7.69 -24.29 8.73
N THR A 128 -6.76 -25.03 9.32
CA THR A 128 -5.55 -25.52 8.64
C THR A 128 -5.89 -26.46 7.49
N THR A 129 -6.85 -27.38 7.70
CA THR A 129 -7.31 -28.30 6.64
C THR A 129 -7.93 -27.52 5.47
N MET A 130 -8.76 -26.52 5.76
CA MET A 130 -9.36 -25.66 4.74
C MET A 130 -8.30 -24.88 3.96
N LEU A 131 -7.34 -24.28 4.63
CA LEU A 131 -6.25 -23.58 3.97
C LEU A 131 -5.39 -24.50 3.12
N SER A 132 -5.09 -25.69 3.62
CA SER A 132 -4.35 -26.71 2.85
C SER A 132 -5.09 -27.13 1.60
N TRP A 133 -6.39 -27.39 1.71
CA TRP A 133 -7.23 -27.68 0.54
C TRP A 133 -7.29 -26.50 -0.43
N PHE A 134 -7.46 -25.28 0.09
CA PHE A 134 -7.57 -24.09 -0.74
C PHE A 134 -6.31 -23.88 -1.58
N TYR A 135 -5.12 -23.91 -0.96
CA TYR A 135 -3.87 -23.62 -1.64
C TYR A 135 -3.21 -24.82 -2.33
N ALA A 136 -3.39 -26.04 -1.85
CA ALA A 136 -2.72 -27.22 -2.37
C ALA A 136 -3.68 -28.31 -2.89
N GLY A 137 -4.96 -28.24 -2.56
CA GLY A 137 -5.98 -29.22 -2.92
C GLY A 137 -6.92 -28.81 -4.06
N GLY A 138 -6.61 -27.73 -4.78
CA GLY A 138 -7.42 -27.25 -5.90
C GLY A 138 -8.56 -26.31 -5.53
N GLY A 139 -8.71 -25.92 -4.26
CA GLY A 139 -9.76 -25.02 -3.81
C GLY A 139 -9.69 -23.63 -4.45
N GLN A 140 -8.48 -23.12 -4.68
CA GLN A 140 -8.27 -21.84 -5.36
C GLN A 140 -8.84 -21.88 -6.79
N ALA A 141 -8.56 -22.92 -7.55
CA ALA A 141 -9.04 -23.03 -8.93
C ALA A 141 -10.58 -23.06 -9.01
N LEU A 142 -11.23 -23.74 -8.06
CA LEU A 142 -12.69 -23.76 -7.97
C LEU A 142 -13.26 -22.40 -7.53
N TYR A 143 -12.55 -21.66 -6.68
CA TYR A 143 -12.95 -20.33 -6.27
C TYR A 143 -12.87 -19.33 -7.42
N ASP A 144 -11.86 -19.45 -8.27
CA ASP A 144 -11.64 -18.57 -9.42
C ASP A 144 -12.72 -18.75 -10.51
N GLU A 145 -13.54 -19.82 -10.43
CA GLU A 145 -14.68 -20.07 -11.33
C GLU A 145 -15.98 -19.36 -10.87
N LEU A 146 -16.01 -18.77 -9.68
CA LEU A 146 -17.20 -18.12 -9.11
C LEU A 146 -17.38 -16.71 -9.62
#